data_d899c8f2ea18782ea951c1c75cf0b06f
#
_entry.id   d899c8f2ea18782ea951c1c75cf0b06f
#
_cell.length_a   1.000
_cell.length_b   1.000
_cell.length_c   1.000
_cell.angle_alpha   90.00
_cell.angle_beta   90.00
_cell.angle_gamma   90.00
#
_symmetry.space_group_name_H-M   'P 1'
#
loop_
_entity.id
_entity.type
_entity.pdbx_description
1 polymer ?
#
loop_
_entity_poly.entity_id
_entity_poly.type
_entity_poly.pdbx_seq_one_letter_code
_entity_poly.pdbx_strand_id
1 'polypeptide(L)'
;MVLFAPLLAHLRTVGAIRTGDAPPPTPIDALCDAYSRYLVRERGMVPSTVRAYTQTARNFLRHRLAGGVLDLDPLTGQDVIRIVLDECRRRKPGSANRYQSELRRLLQFLELEGRVSSKLSRAVPRGPRWRDAHLPRALQRDEAARLLAACKDNTAAGCRDFAVLKLLSRLGLRSREVANLTLEDIDWRHGEITVRAKGRCEQLPLPADVGEALYQWLLRRPRQAAARQVFLTVNAPVVGISSSGITTIVRRVSRRAGLDPVGAHRLRHTAATAMLRSGASLAEVGQVLRHQELQTTAIYAKVDHGHLRELARPWPGAAR
;
A
#
# COMPACT_ATOMS: atom_id res chain seq x y z
N MET A 1 6.85 -20.22 3.84
CA MET A 1 8.33 -20.10 3.78
C MET A 1 8.90 -18.78 4.32
N VAL A 2 8.13 -17.71 4.48
CA VAL A 2 8.65 -16.39 4.95
C VAL A 2 8.91 -16.34 6.47
N LEU A 3 8.26 -17.19 7.27
CA LEU A 3 8.37 -17.15 8.75
C LEU A 3 9.75 -17.59 9.28
N PHE A 4 10.49 -18.41 8.54
CA PHE A 4 11.76 -18.98 9.00
C PHE A 4 13.00 -18.22 8.51
N ALA A 5 12.85 -17.22 7.64
CA ALA A 5 13.98 -16.47 7.10
C ALA A 5 14.82 -15.75 8.18
N PRO A 6 14.21 -15.06 9.19
CA PRO A 6 14.97 -14.45 10.28
C PRO A 6 15.69 -15.48 11.17
N LEU A 7 15.04 -16.61 11.46
CA LEU A 7 15.64 -17.70 12.23
C LEU A 7 16.83 -18.31 11.49
N LEU A 8 16.67 -18.60 10.20
CA LEU A 8 17.76 -19.11 9.37
C LEU A 8 18.92 -18.12 9.26
N ALA A 9 18.63 -16.82 9.15
CA ALA A 9 19.66 -15.78 9.16
C ALA A 9 20.41 -15.78 10.48
N HIS A 10 19.72 -15.84 11.62
CA HIS A 10 20.32 -15.91 12.95
C HIS A 10 21.16 -17.18 13.13
N LEU A 11 20.64 -18.35 12.76
CA LEU A 11 21.35 -19.62 12.87
C LEU A 11 22.63 -19.64 11.99
N ARG A 12 22.64 -18.96 10.85
CA ARG A 12 23.84 -18.76 10.01
C ARG A 12 24.84 -17.83 10.68
N THR A 13 24.38 -16.75 11.32
CA THR A 13 25.25 -15.79 12.00
C THR A 13 25.95 -16.41 13.21
N VAL A 14 25.28 -17.31 13.95
CA VAL A 14 25.87 -18.03 15.08
C VAL A 14 26.62 -19.33 14.68
N GLY A 15 26.76 -19.58 13.37
CA GLY A 15 27.51 -20.75 12.87
C GLY A 15 26.81 -22.10 13.08
N ALA A 16 25.57 -22.10 13.56
CA ALA A 16 24.80 -23.32 13.81
C ALA A 16 24.35 -24.04 12.52
N ILE A 17 24.29 -23.32 11.41
CA ILE A 17 24.03 -23.89 10.08
C ILE A 17 25.12 -23.38 9.14
N ARG A 18 25.81 -24.31 8.49
CA ARG A 18 26.73 -23.95 7.41
C ARG A 18 25.97 -23.20 6.32
N THR A 19 26.53 -22.11 5.84
CA THR A 19 26.15 -21.52 4.56
C THR A 19 26.51 -22.53 3.49
N GLY A 20 25.60 -23.43 3.15
CA GLY A 20 25.75 -24.25 1.97
C GLY A 20 25.84 -23.30 0.77
N ASP A 21 26.71 -23.61 -0.19
CA ASP A 21 26.79 -22.89 -1.42
C ASP A 21 25.39 -22.72 -1.99
N ALA A 22 25.02 -21.48 -2.25
CA ALA A 22 23.71 -21.20 -2.86
C ALA A 22 23.66 -21.98 -4.19
N PRO A 23 22.59 -22.73 -4.47
CA PRO A 23 22.50 -23.43 -5.74
C PRO A 23 22.72 -22.44 -6.88
N PRO A 24 23.39 -22.84 -7.97
CA PRO A 24 23.65 -21.94 -9.08
C PRO A 24 22.36 -21.27 -9.54
N PRO A 25 22.41 -19.98 -9.89
CA PRO A 25 21.23 -19.23 -10.29
C PRO A 25 20.58 -19.91 -11.49
N THR A 26 19.28 -20.15 -11.38
CA THR A 26 18.51 -20.70 -12.51
C THR A 26 18.43 -19.68 -13.65
N PRO A 27 18.16 -20.11 -14.91
CA PRO A 27 17.95 -19.18 -16.02
C PRO A 27 16.86 -18.11 -15.72
N ILE A 28 15.85 -18.49 -14.92
CA ILE A 28 14.81 -17.55 -14.44
C ILE A 28 15.41 -16.53 -13.47
N ASP A 29 16.29 -16.95 -12.56
CA ASP A 29 16.89 -16.04 -11.58
C ASP A 29 17.79 -15.01 -12.29
N ALA A 30 18.64 -15.46 -13.22
CA ALA A 30 19.50 -14.58 -14.02
C ALA A 30 18.67 -13.53 -14.79
N LEU A 31 17.57 -13.96 -15.42
CA LEU A 31 16.68 -13.06 -16.18
C LEU A 31 15.92 -12.10 -15.25
N CYS A 32 15.44 -12.57 -14.10
CA CYS A 32 14.78 -11.75 -13.08
C CYS A 32 15.75 -10.70 -12.49
N ASP A 33 17.02 -11.02 -12.33
CA ASP A 33 18.03 -10.08 -11.85
C ASP A 33 18.36 -9.01 -12.89
N ALA A 34 18.47 -9.40 -14.18
CA ALA A 34 18.60 -8.45 -15.28
C ALA A 34 17.39 -7.50 -15.36
N TYR A 35 16.17 -8.05 -15.27
CA TYR A 35 14.96 -7.28 -15.26
C TYR A 35 14.88 -6.34 -14.05
N SER A 36 15.27 -6.79 -12.87
CA SER A 36 15.33 -5.95 -11.66
C SER A 36 16.26 -4.76 -11.85
N ARG A 37 17.46 -4.97 -12.41
CA ARG A 37 18.43 -3.90 -12.73
C ARG A 37 17.84 -2.90 -13.72
N TYR A 38 17.19 -3.36 -14.79
CA TYR A 38 16.49 -2.51 -15.75
C TYR A 38 15.43 -1.65 -15.08
N LEU A 39 14.57 -2.23 -14.22
CA LEU A 39 13.52 -1.50 -13.52
C LEU A 39 14.07 -0.41 -12.59
N VAL A 40 15.22 -0.66 -11.95
CA VAL A 40 15.85 0.34 -11.08
C VAL A 40 16.56 1.42 -11.89
N ARG A 41 17.44 1.04 -12.82
CA ARG A 41 18.34 1.97 -13.52
C ARG A 41 17.63 2.77 -14.59
N GLU A 42 16.87 2.10 -15.45
CA GLU A 42 16.24 2.74 -16.61
C GLU A 42 14.85 3.31 -16.31
N ARG A 43 14.19 2.79 -15.27
CA ARG A 43 12.80 3.18 -14.94
C ARG A 43 12.66 3.86 -13.58
N GLY A 44 13.72 3.98 -12.80
CA GLY A 44 13.72 4.66 -11.51
C GLY A 44 12.70 4.08 -10.50
N MET A 45 12.39 2.78 -10.60
CA MET A 45 11.35 2.19 -9.76
C MET A 45 11.85 1.94 -8.34
N VAL A 46 10.97 2.20 -7.37
CA VAL A 46 11.28 1.94 -5.95
C VAL A 46 11.33 0.45 -5.65
N PRO A 47 12.14 0.00 -4.65
CA PRO A 47 12.37 -1.43 -4.37
C PRO A 47 11.10 -2.27 -4.15
N SER A 48 10.06 -1.71 -3.54
CA SER A 48 8.78 -2.41 -3.34
C SER A 48 8.04 -2.70 -4.65
N THR A 49 8.13 -1.78 -5.61
CA THR A 49 7.57 -1.95 -6.96
C THR A 49 8.38 -2.98 -7.74
N VAL A 50 9.71 -2.86 -7.72
CA VAL A 50 10.61 -3.82 -8.37
C VAL A 50 10.31 -5.24 -7.91
N ARG A 51 10.21 -5.48 -6.59
CA ARG A 51 9.87 -6.81 -6.04
C ARG A 51 8.56 -7.36 -6.58
N ALA A 52 7.52 -6.53 -6.71
CA ALA A 52 6.24 -6.96 -7.24
C ALA A 52 6.33 -7.35 -8.72
N TYR A 53 7.00 -6.53 -9.53
CA TYR A 53 7.21 -6.78 -10.96
C TYR A 53 8.07 -8.02 -11.20
N THR A 54 9.15 -8.18 -10.43
CA THR A 54 10.01 -9.37 -10.51
C THR A 54 9.27 -10.63 -10.08
N GLN A 55 8.39 -10.56 -9.07
CA GLN A 55 7.57 -11.70 -8.67
C GLN A 55 6.59 -12.13 -9.78
N THR A 56 5.95 -11.17 -10.44
CA THR A 56 5.07 -11.44 -11.59
C THR A 56 5.87 -12.03 -12.75
N ALA A 57 7.07 -11.50 -13.04
CA ALA A 57 7.97 -12.04 -14.03
C ALA A 57 8.36 -13.49 -13.71
N ARG A 58 8.79 -13.77 -12.49
CA ARG A 58 9.14 -15.13 -12.04
C ARG A 58 7.99 -16.11 -12.19
N ASN A 59 6.78 -15.71 -11.83
CA ASN A 59 5.60 -16.55 -11.98
C ASN A 59 5.29 -16.83 -13.44
N PHE A 60 5.37 -15.84 -14.32
CA PHE A 60 5.16 -16.00 -15.75
C PHE A 60 6.21 -16.94 -16.38
N LEU A 61 7.50 -16.70 -16.07
CA LEU A 61 8.63 -17.46 -16.64
C LEU A 61 8.65 -18.92 -16.19
N ARG A 62 8.14 -19.24 -15.01
CA ARG A 62 8.02 -20.64 -14.53
C ARG A 62 7.18 -21.52 -15.44
N HIS A 63 6.18 -20.96 -16.10
CA HIS A 63 5.35 -21.70 -17.07
C HIS A 63 6.06 -21.94 -18.41
N ARG A 64 7.26 -21.35 -18.59
CA ARG A 64 8.08 -21.48 -19.81
C ARG A 64 9.39 -22.22 -19.59
N LEU A 65 9.60 -22.74 -18.39
CA LEU A 65 10.77 -23.56 -18.08
C LEU A 65 10.44 -25.02 -18.39
N ALA A 66 11.10 -25.58 -19.37
CA ALA A 66 11.01 -26.99 -19.73
C ALA A 66 12.40 -27.61 -19.70
N GLY A 67 12.58 -28.72 -18.96
CA GLY A 67 13.87 -29.41 -18.87
C GLY A 67 15.04 -28.57 -18.41
N GLY A 68 14.80 -27.51 -17.60
CA GLY A 68 15.85 -26.58 -17.14
C GLY A 68 16.21 -25.47 -18.14
N VAL A 69 15.64 -25.49 -19.35
CA VAL A 69 15.82 -24.46 -20.37
C VAL A 69 14.63 -23.52 -20.39
N LEU A 70 14.90 -22.20 -20.43
CA LEU A 70 13.86 -21.18 -20.55
C LEU A 70 13.61 -20.92 -22.05
N ASP A 71 12.52 -21.48 -22.56
CA ASP A 71 12.12 -21.33 -23.96
C ASP A 71 11.07 -20.22 -24.12
N LEU A 72 11.46 -19.12 -24.75
CA LEU A 72 10.63 -17.95 -25.01
C LEU A 72 10.33 -17.77 -26.51
N ASP A 73 11.04 -18.44 -27.41
CA ASP A 73 10.92 -18.27 -28.85
C ASP A 73 9.52 -18.61 -29.40
N PRO A 74 8.86 -19.71 -28.95
CA PRO A 74 7.53 -20.04 -29.46
C PRO A 74 6.41 -19.21 -28.85
N LEU A 75 6.72 -18.16 -28.05
CA LEU A 75 5.69 -17.35 -27.40
C LEU A 75 4.95 -16.50 -28.43
N THR A 76 3.67 -16.75 -28.59
CA THR A 76 2.79 -16.02 -29.50
C THR A 76 1.90 -15.01 -28.78
N GLY A 77 1.35 -14.04 -29.51
CA GLY A 77 0.37 -13.10 -28.96
C GLY A 77 -0.90 -13.82 -28.42
N GLN A 78 -1.30 -14.94 -29.02
CA GLN A 78 -2.43 -15.75 -28.53
C GLN A 78 -2.11 -16.40 -27.18
N ASP A 79 -0.89 -16.86 -26.97
CA ASP A 79 -0.45 -17.41 -25.69
C ASP A 79 -0.49 -16.37 -24.60
N VAL A 80 -0.02 -15.14 -24.89
CA VAL A 80 -0.07 -14.01 -23.96
C VAL A 80 -1.50 -13.70 -23.58
N ILE A 81 -2.43 -13.63 -24.54
CA ILE A 81 -3.85 -13.37 -24.28
C ILE A 81 -4.44 -14.48 -23.40
N ARG A 82 -4.20 -15.75 -23.72
CA ARG A 82 -4.69 -16.90 -22.95
C ARG A 82 -4.21 -16.85 -21.51
N ILE A 83 -2.91 -16.67 -21.28
CA ILE A 83 -2.31 -16.57 -19.93
C ILE A 83 -2.93 -15.41 -19.15
N VAL A 84 -3.10 -14.25 -19.78
CA VAL A 84 -3.70 -13.08 -19.11
C VAL A 84 -5.16 -13.35 -18.75
N LEU A 85 -5.95 -13.95 -19.63
CA LEU A 85 -7.34 -14.27 -19.35
C LEU A 85 -7.47 -15.27 -18.21
N ASP A 86 -6.66 -16.33 -18.18
CA ASP A 86 -6.64 -17.32 -17.11
C ASP A 86 -6.26 -16.71 -15.76
N GLU A 87 -5.24 -15.85 -15.73
CA GLU A 87 -4.86 -15.14 -14.53
C GLU A 87 -5.93 -14.13 -14.08
N CYS A 88 -6.60 -13.45 -15.02
CA CYS A 88 -7.67 -12.49 -14.70
C CYS A 88 -8.89 -13.16 -14.09
N ARG A 89 -9.24 -14.38 -14.53
CA ARG A 89 -10.35 -15.17 -13.95
C ARG A 89 -10.11 -15.52 -12.49
N ARG A 90 -8.85 -15.71 -12.10
CA ARG A 90 -8.44 -16.06 -10.72
C ARG A 90 -8.26 -14.86 -9.79
N ARG A 91 -8.28 -13.63 -10.34
CA ARG A 91 -7.94 -12.41 -9.61
C ARG A 91 -9.12 -11.46 -9.49
N LYS A 92 -9.11 -10.65 -8.42
CA LYS A 92 -10.03 -9.50 -8.32
C LYS A 92 -9.67 -8.46 -9.40
N PRO A 93 -10.63 -7.68 -9.93
CA PRO A 93 -10.41 -6.76 -11.07
C PRO A 93 -9.20 -5.83 -10.92
N GLY A 94 -9.02 -5.21 -9.74
CA GLY A 94 -7.86 -4.35 -9.50
C GLY A 94 -6.51 -5.08 -9.52
N SER A 95 -6.47 -6.33 -9.06
CA SER A 95 -5.28 -7.19 -9.12
C SER A 95 -5.01 -7.69 -10.53
N ALA A 96 -6.05 -7.91 -11.33
CA ALA A 96 -5.95 -8.29 -12.73
C ALA A 96 -5.32 -7.16 -13.57
N ASN A 97 -5.79 -5.91 -13.41
CA ASN A 97 -5.24 -4.75 -14.10
C ASN A 97 -3.76 -4.51 -13.74
N ARG A 98 -3.41 -4.74 -12.48
CA ARG A 98 -2.03 -4.67 -12.04
C ARG A 98 -1.17 -5.73 -12.70
N TYR A 99 -1.60 -6.99 -12.71
CA TYR A 99 -0.91 -8.10 -13.37
C TYR A 99 -0.68 -7.81 -14.85
N GLN A 100 -1.70 -7.33 -15.57
CA GLN A 100 -1.57 -6.92 -16.97
C GLN A 100 -0.50 -5.84 -17.18
N SER A 101 -0.44 -4.85 -16.29
CA SER A 101 0.56 -3.78 -16.36
C SER A 101 1.97 -4.30 -16.08
N GLU A 102 2.12 -5.20 -15.10
CA GLU A 102 3.39 -5.83 -14.74
C GLU A 102 3.88 -6.76 -15.86
N LEU A 103 3.01 -7.58 -16.44
CA LEU A 103 3.34 -8.47 -17.55
C LEU A 103 3.71 -7.68 -18.81
N ARG A 104 2.95 -6.63 -19.15
CA ARG A 104 3.28 -5.78 -20.30
C ARG A 104 4.68 -5.20 -20.18
N ARG A 105 5.08 -4.79 -18.99
CA ARG A 105 6.42 -4.25 -18.73
C ARG A 105 7.50 -5.32 -18.87
N LEU A 106 7.25 -6.54 -18.42
CA LEU A 106 8.17 -7.66 -18.61
C LEU A 106 8.34 -7.95 -20.10
N LEU A 107 7.26 -8.06 -20.86
CA LEU A 107 7.35 -8.32 -22.31
C LEU A 107 8.09 -7.22 -23.06
N GLN A 108 7.89 -5.93 -22.68
CA GLN A 108 8.68 -4.82 -23.23
C GLN A 108 10.19 -4.98 -22.96
N PHE A 109 10.55 -5.43 -21.76
CA PHE A 109 11.94 -5.70 -21.43
C PHE A 109 12.49 -6.87 -22.27
N LEU A 110 11.75 -7.97 -22.40
CA LEU A 110 12.17 -9.13 -23.21
C LEU A 110 12.28 -8.78 -24.72
N GLU A 111 11.41 -7.89 -25.21
CA GLU A 111 11.49 -7.33 -26.57
C GLU A 111 12.77 -6.53 -26.77
N LEU A 112 13.15 -5.68 -25.79
CA LEU A 112 14.41 -4.91 -25.82
C LEU A 112 15.65 -5.78 -25.76
N GLU A 113 15.61 -6.88 -25.01
CA GLU A 113 16.69 -7.87 -24.91
C GLU A 113 16.75 -8.82 -26.12
N GLY A 114 15.86 -8.68 -27.08
CA GLY A 114 15.78 -9.58 -28.25
C GLY A 114 15.38 -11.03 -27.91
N ARG A 115 14.81 -11.27 -26.74
CA ARG A 115 14.44 -12.60 -26.23
C ARG A 115 13.10 -13.10 -26.75
N VAL A 116 12.27 -12.22 -27.30
CA VAL A 116 10.95 -12.53 -27.86
C VAL A 116 10.72 -11.68 -29.10
N SER A 117 9.84 -12.13 -29.97
CA SER A 117 9.44 -11.39 -31.17
C SER A 117 8.84 -10.03 -30.80
N SER A 118 9.05 -9.04 -31.64
CA SER A 118 8.52 -7.68 -31.45
C SER A 118 7.00 -7.70 -31.38
N LYS A 119 6.44 -6.86 -30.46
CA LYS A 119 5.00 -6.56 -30.28
C LYS A 119 4.20 -7.46 -29.34
N LEU A 120 4.78 -8.45 -28.65
CA LEU A 120 4.06 -9.26 -27.66
C LEU A 120 3.48 -8.43 -26.51
N SER A 121 4.18 -7.36 -26.11
CA SER A 121 3.67 -6.44 -25.09
C SER A 121 2.35 -5.77 -25.49
N ARG A 122 2.09 -5.60 -26.79
CA ARG A 122 0.82 -5.06 -27.33
C ARG A 122 -0.32 -6.07 -27.26
N ALA A 123 -0.02 -7.37 -27.26
CA ALA A 123 -1.01 -8.44 -27.15
C ALA A 123 -1.62 -8.53 -25.74
N VAL A 124 -0.98 -7.93 -24.71
CA VAL A 124 -1.56 -7.89 -23.36
C VAL A 124 -2.84 -7.06 -23.37
N PRO A 125 -4.02 -7.65 -23.11
CA PRO A 125 -5.29 -6.93 -23.08
C PRO A 125 -5.24 -5.75 -22.09
N ARG A 126 -5.97 -4.69 -22.39
CA ARG A 126 -6.20 -3.59 -21.44
C ARG A 126 -7.50 -3.87 -20.73
N GLY A 127 -7.43 -4.10 -19.42
CA GLY A 127 -8.64 -4.21 -18.62
C GLY A 127 -9.42 -2.89 -18.59
N PRO A 128 -10.74 -2.95 -18.38
CA PRO A 128 -11.55 -1.76 -18.25
C PRO A 128 -11.02 -0.90 -17.08
N ARG A 129 -10.91 0.39 -17.30
CA ARG A 129 -10.49 1.35 -16.28
C ARG A 129 -11.67 1.69 -15.36
N TRP A 130 -12.07 0.76 -14.51
CA TRP A 130 -13.10 0.97 -13.48
C TRP A 130 -12.61 1.83 -12.31
N ARG A 131 -11.64 2.72 -12.53
CA ARG A 131 -11.08 3.56 -11.46
C ARG A 131 -12.14 4.35 -10.70
N ASP A 132 -13.24 4.67 -11.36
CA ASP A 132 -14.28 5.54 -10.82
C ASP A 132 -15.62 4.83 -10.56
N ALA A 133 -15.69 3.51 -10.71
CA ALA A 133 -16.94 2.76 -10.59
C ALA A 133 -17.43 2.60 -9.14
N HIS A 134 -16.56 2.72 -8.16
CA HIS A 134 -16.92 2.52 -6.76
C HIS A 134 -16.78 3.81 -5.95
N LEU A 135 -17.86 4.17 -5.24
CA LEU A 135 -17.81 5.20 -4.21
C LEU A 135 -16.76 4.84 -3.16
N PRO A 136 -15.98 5.83 -2.65
CA PRO A 136 -15.11 5.60 -1.52
C PRO A 136 -15.92 5.04 -0.34
N ARG A 137 -15.63 3.84 0.09
CA ARG A 137 -16.30 3.21 1.23
C ARG A 137 -15.74 3.78 2.53
N ALA A 138 -16.18 4.98 2.91
CA ALA A 138 -15.92 5.53 4.23
C ALA A 138 -16.57 4.66 5.32
N LEU A 139 -16.01 4.68 6.52
CA LEU A 139 -16.69 4.13 7.70
C LEU A 139 -17.80 5.08 8.12
N GLN A 140 -18.90 4.52 8.60
CA GLN A 140 -19.93 5.29 9.29
C GLN A 140 -19.38 5.78 10.65
N ARG A 141 -20.05 6.78 11.27
CA ARG A 141 -19.58 7.35 12.54
C ARG A 141 -19.52 6.32 13.67
N ASP A 142 -20.54 5.45 13.75
CA ASP A 142 -20.61 4.37 14.72
C ASP A 142 -19.54 3.29 14.48
N GLU A 143 -19.29 2.93 13.23
CA GLU A 143 -18.21 1.98 12.87
C GLU A 143 -16.82 2.54 13.27
N ALA A 144 -16.58 3.83 13.01
CA ALA A 144 -15.33 4.49 13.39
C ALA A 144 -15.18 4.56 14.92
N ALA A 145 -16.26 4.84 15.65
CA ALA A 145 -16.28 4.85 17.12
C ALA A 145 -16.00 3.46 17.70
N ARG A 146 -16.66 2.40 17.19
CA ARG A 146 -16.42 1.00 17.59
C ARG A 146 -14.99 0.58 17.32
N LEU A 147 -14.41 0.98 16.17
CA LEU A 147 -13.02 0.68 15.81
C LEU A 147 -12.05 1.27 16.81
N LEU A 148 -12.21 2.53 17.20
CA LEU A 148 -11.37 3.19 18.19
C LEU A 148 -11.58 2.61 19.60
N ALA A 149 -12.82 2.29 19.99
CA ALA A 149 -13.13 1.68 21.28
C ALA A 149 -12.47 0.30 21.45
N ALA A 150 -12.36 -0.47 20.36
CA ALA A 150 -11.71 -1.77 20.36
C ALA A 150 -10.20 -1.75 20.65
N CYS A 151 -9.57 -0.56 20.73
CA CYS A 151 -8.15 -0.40 21.11
C CYS A 151 -7.94 -0.03 22.57
N LYS A 152 -8.99 0.25 23.34
CA LYS A 152 -8.91 0.77 24.71
C LYS A 152 -8.67 -0.35 25.75
N ASP A 153 -7.61 -1.14 25.58
CA ASP A 153 -7.25 -2.20 26.52
C ASP A 153 -6.08 -1.83 27.46
N ASN A 154 -5.67 -0.58 27.49
CA ASN A 154 -4.57 -0.02 28.31
C ASN A 154 -3.24 -0.79 28.24
N THR A 155 -3.10 -1.73 27.30
CA THR A 155 -1.83 -2.42 27.02
C THR A 155 -0.93 -1.59 26.12
N ALA A 156 0.37 -1.89 26.09
CA ALA A 156 1.29 -1.24 25.14
C ALA A 156 0.83 -1.42 23.68
N ALA A 157 0.32 -2.60 23.35
CA ALA A 157 -0.23 -2.87 22.02
C ALA A 157 -1.49 -2.06 21.73
N GLY A 158 -2.39 -1.94 22.71
CA GLY A 158 -3.62 -1.14 22.57
C GLY A 158 -3.35 0.33 22.39
N CYS A 159 -2.47 0.92 23.20
CA CYS A 159 -2.08 2.31 23.08
C CYS A 159 -1.42 2.61 21.72
N ARG A 160 -0.55 1.71 21.24
CA ARG A 160 0.05 1.81 19.91
C ARG A 160 -1.02 1.75 18.81
N ASP A 161 -1.89 0.76 18.87
CA ASP A 161 -2.93 0.55 17.86
C ASP A 161 -3.91 1.72 17.81
N PHE A 162 -4.25 2.29 18.98
CA PHE A 162 -5.08 3.47 19.10
C PHE A 162 -4.43 4.70 18.46
N ALA A 163 -3.14 4.97 18.75
CA ALA A 163 -2.40 6.08 18.16
C ALA A 163 -2.30 5.93 16.63
N VAL A 164 -2.01 4.71 16.13
CA VAL A 164 -2.01 4.40 14.69
C VAL A 164 -3.37 4.72 14.05
N LEU A 165 -4.47 4.28 14.67
CA LEU A 165 -5.82 4.53 14.13
C LEU A 165 -6.17 6.02 14.15
N LYS A 166 -5.78 6.76 15.19
CA LYS A 166 -5.97 8.21 15.26
C LYS A 166 -5.25 8.93 14.12
N LEU A 167 -3.97 8.64 13.87
CA LEU A 167 -3.23 9.22 12.75
C LEU A 167 -3.89 8.93 11.39
N LEU A 168 -4.35 7.70 11.18
CA LEU A 168 -4.99 7.30 9.93
C LEU A 168 -6.37 7.95 9.74
N SER A 169 -7.18 8.06 10.80
CA SER A 169 -8.57 8.51 10.71
C SER A 169 -8.73 10.03 10.88
N ARG A 170 -7.85 10.70 11.62
CA ARG A 170 -7.93 12.15 11.85
C ARG A 170 -7.09 12.93 10.84
N LEU A 171 -5.84 12.53 10.61
CA LEU A 171 -4.93 13.19 9.67
C LEU A 171 -4.92 12.55 8.28
N GLY A 172 -5.63 11.45 8.10
CA GLY A 172 -5.69 10.75 6.82
C GLY A 172 -4.33 10.26 6.32
N LEU A 173 -3.37 9.98 7.21
CA LEU A 173 -2.03 9.53 6.83
C LEU A 173 -2.08 8.20 6.07
N ARG A 174 -1.12 8.00 5.16
CA ARG A 174 -0.94 6.70 4.51
C ARG A 174 -0.22 5.74 5.46
N SER A 175 -0.49 4.43 5.36
CA SER A 175 0.22 3.41 6.18
C SER A 175 1.74 3.56 6.14
N ARG A 176 2.30 3.96 5.00
CA ARG A 176 3.74 4.16 4.85
C ARG A 176 4.23 5.41 5.58
N GLU A 177 3.43 6.47 5.60
CA GLU A 177 3.74 7.70 6.33
C GLU A 177 3.75 7.43 7.83
N VAL A 178 2.74 6.71 8.35
CA VAL A 178 2.70 6.28 9.75
C VAL A 178 3.87 5.35 10.11
N ALA A 179 4.21 4.40 9.24
CA ALA A 179 5.30 3.46 9.49
C ALA A 179 6.68 4.14 9.53
N ASN A 180 6.86 5.20 8.72
CA ASN A 180 8.13 5.92 8.61
C ASN A 180 8.24 7.10 9.59
N LEU A 181 7.21 7.40 10.37
CA LEU A 181 7.22 8.49 11.34
C LEU A 181 8.30 8.25 12.39
N THR A 182 9.16 9.25 12.61
CA THR A 182 10.22 9.23 13.60
C THR A 182 9.91 10.14 14.78
N LEU A 183 10.65 10.01 15.87
CA LEU A 183 10.45 10.83 17.07
C LEU A 183 10.70 12.31 16.80
N GLU A 184 11.62 12.62 15.89
CA GLU A 184 11.96 13.97 15.45
C GLU A 184 10.90 14.63 14.59
N ASP A 185 9.99 13.83 14.03
CA ASP A 185 8.91 14.36 13.19
C ASP A 185 7.76 14.96 14.02
N ILE A 186 7.79 14.84 15.36
CA ILE A 186 6.75 15.36 16.24
C ILE A 186 7.29 16.58 16.99
N ASP A 187 6.78 17.75 16.64
CA ASP A 187 7.05 18.99 17.36
C ASP A 187 5.96 19.22 18.42
N TRP A 188 6.27 18.80 19.65
CA TRP A 188 5.38 18.95 20.79
C TRP A 188 5.19 20.40 21.21
N ARG A 189 6.19 21.24 20.96
CA ARG A 189 6.16 22.63 21.37
C ARG A 189 5.20 23.46 20.52
N HIS A 190 5.23 23.20 19.20
CA HIS A 190 4.38 23.93 18.26
C HIS A 190 3.08 23.18 17.94
N GLY A 191 2.94 21.94 18.42
CA GLY A 191 1.77 21.11 18.11
C GLY A 191 1.69 20.73 16.63
N GLU A 192 2.82 20.34 16.06
CA GLU A 192 2.95 20.01 14.64
C GLU A 192 3.55 18.61 14.43
N ILE A 193 3.25 18.02 13.28
CA ILE A 193 3.81 16.75 12.85
C ILE A 193 4.32 16.85 11.40
N THR A 194 5.58 16.46 11.20
CA THR A 194 6.21 16.42 9.87
C THR A 194 5.95 15.08 9.21
N VAL A 195 5.36 15.10 8.02
CA VAL A 195 5.04 13.90 7.25
C VAL A 195 5.90 13.83 6.00
N ARG A 196 6.68 12.74 5.86
CA ARG A 196 7.61 12.53 4.75
C ARG A 196 6.98 11.62 3.70
N ALA A 197 6.82 12.10 2.46
CA ALA A 197 6.27 11.32 1.36
C ALA A 197 7.01 11.59 0.06
N LYS A 198 7.59 10.56 -0.56
CA LYS A 198 8.22 10.61 -1.90
C LYS A 198 9.09 11.85 -2.15
N GLY A 199 10.02 12.13 -1.23
CA GLY A 199 10.97 13.26 -1.35
C GLY A 199 10.41 14.63 -0.94
N ARG A 200 9.20 14.69 -0.38
CA ARG A 200 8.60 15.90 0.18
C ARG A 200 8.42 15.76 1.68
N CYS A 201 8.61 16.86 2.39
CA CYS A 201 8.29 17.00 3.81
C CYS A 201 7.17 18.05 3.93
N GLU A 202 6.09 17.69 4.61
CA GLU A 202 4.97 18.59 4.85
C GLU A 202 4.66 18.61 6.34
N GLN A 203 4.49 19.80 6.90
CA GLN A 203 4.07 20.00 8.27
C GLN A 203 2.54 20.04 8.33
N LEU A 204 1.99 19.38 9.32
CA LEU A 204 0.56 19.34 9.60
C LEU A 204 0.33 19.72 11.05
N PRO A 205 -0.77 20.40 11.39
CA PRO A 205 -1.15 20.59 12.78
C PRO A 205 -1.42 19.23 13.41
N LEU A 206 -0.99 19.07 14.66
CA LEU A 206 -1.21 17.88 15.48
C LEU A 206 -2.42 18.13 16.39
N PRO A 207 -3.62 17.61 16.07
CA PRO A 207 -4.79 17.77 16.94
C PRO A 207 -4.53 17.21 18.34
N ALA A 208 -5.06 17.86 19.36
CA ALA A 208 -4.83 17.48 20.76
C ALA A 208 -5.16 16.01 21.06
N ASP A 209 -6.25 15.49 20.47
CA ASP A 209 -6.67 14.09 20.64
C ASP A 209 -5.73 13.08 19.95
N VAL A 210 -4.97 13.50 18.93
CA VAL A 210 -3.94 12.68 18.29
C VAL A 210 -2.64 12.77 19.10
N GLY A 211 -2.27 13.98 19.55
CA GLY A 211 -1.12 14.22 20.43
C GLY A 211 -1.21 13.39 21.71
N GLU A 212 -2.36 13.40 22.38
CA GLU A 212 -2.59 12.58 23.57
C GLU A 212 -2.43 11.09 23.29
N ALA A 213 -2.99 10.60 22.19
CA ALA A 213 -2.84 9.19 21.81
C ALA A 213 -1.37 8.81 21.54
N LEU A 214 -0.60 9.69 20.89
CA LEU A 214 0.82 9.50 20.68
C LEU A 214 1.60 9.52 22.00
N TYR A 215 1.30 10.46 22.89
CA TYR A 215 1.93 10.54 24.19
C TYR A 215 1.72 9.26 25.01
N GLN A 216 0.48 8.78 25.11
CA GLN A 216 0.15 7.53 25.81
C GLN A 216 0.87 6.31 25.22
N TRP A 217 1.07 6.25 23.91
CA TRP A 217 1.89 5.24 23.29
C TRP A 217 3.37 5.40 23.65
N LEU A 218 3.93 6.61 23.56
CA LEU A 218 5.35 6.87 23.81
C LEU A 218 5.76 6.54 25.26
N LEU A 219 4.86 6.73 26.23
CA LEU A 219 5.09 6.31 27.61
C LEU A 219 5.29 4.80 27.75
N ARG A 220 4.68 4.00 26.86
CA ARG A 220 4.69 2.52 26.88
C ARG A 220 5.55 1.91 25.78
N ARG A 221 6.13 2.76 24.94
CA ARG A 221 6.98 2.33 23.85
C ARG A 221 8.23 1.62 24.37
N PRO A 222 8.63 0.45 23.82
CA PRO A 222 9.87 -0.21 24.21
C PRO A 222 11.06 0.72 24.04
N ARG A 223 11.89 0.82 25.09
CA ARG A 223 13.09 1.68 25.10
C ARG A 223 14.23 0.97 24.36
N GLN A 224 14.23 1.01 23.04
CA GLN A 224 15.30 0.54 22.18
C GLN A 224 16.10 1.74 21.67
N ALA A 225 17.34 1.89 22.11
CA ALA A 225 18.16 3.07 21.86
C ALA A 225 18.39 3.36 20.36
N ALA A 226 18.47 2.35 19.52
CA ALA A 226 18.75 2.49 18.07
C ALA A 226 17.52 2.80 17.21
N ALA A 227 16.30 2.57 17.69
CA ALA A 227 15.11 2.71 16.88
C ALA A 227 14.52 4.11 16.98
N ARG A 228 14.61 4.91 15.93
CA ARG A 228 14.05 6.28 15.87
C ARG A 228 12.58 6.32 15.46
N GLN A 229 12.05 5.22 14.88
CA GLN A 229 10.64 5.15 14.49
C GLN A 229 9.71 5.28 15.69
N VAL A 230 8.62 6.04 15.53
CA VAL A 230 7.59 6.18 16.56
C VAL A 230 6.96 4.83 16.87
N PHE A 231 6.60 4.06 15.84
CA PHE A 231 5.87 2.80 16.02
C PHE A 231 6.78 1.59 15.89
N LEU A 232 6.86 0.84 17.00
CA LEU A 232 7.64 -0.39 17.10
C LEU A 232 6.73 -1.61 17.32
N THR A 233 7.25 -2.79 16.98
CA THR A 233 6.67 -4.04 17.45
C THR A 233 6.75 -4.09 18.98
N VAL A 234 5.73 -4.67 19.63
CA VAL A 234 5.72 -4.81 21.09
C VAL A 234 6.45 -6.08 21.52
N ASN A 235 6.41 -7.11 20.66
CA ASN A 235 7.11 -8.37 20.89
C ASN A 235 8.44 -8.40 20.15
N ALA A 236 9.38 -9.19 20.65
CA ALA A 236 10.67 -9.41 20.01
C ALA A 236 10.52 -10.06 18.62
N PRO A 237 11.35 -9.70 17.63
CA PRO A 237 12.32 -8.61 17.69
C PRO A 237 11.65 -7.23 17.69
N VAL A 238 12.12 -6.32 18.58
CA VAL A 238 11.58 -4.95 18.68
C VAL A 238 12.18 -4.11 17.56
N VAL A 239 11.40 -3.91 16.52
CA VAL A 239 11.79 -3.20 15.29
C VAL A 239 10.69 -2.25 14.83
N GLY A 240 11.02 -1.31 13.96
CA GLY A 240 10.03 -0.43 13.34
C GLY A 240 8.95 -1.21 12.60
N ILE A 241 7.69 -0.81 12.77
CA ILE A 241 6.55 -1.46 12.09
C ILE A 241 6.54 -1.06 10.62
N SER A 242 6.48 -2.03 9.73
CA SER A 242 6.35 -1.79 8.30
C SER A 242 4.96 -1.28 7.90
N SER A 243 4.82 -0.71 6.72
CA SER A 243 3.52 -0.29 6.16
C SER A 243 2.49 -1.44 6.09
N SER A 244 2.95 -2.67 5.83
CA SER A 244 2.09 -3.86 5.89
C SER A 244 1.69 -4.20 7.32
N GLY A 245 2.58 -3.99 8.29
CA GLY A 245 2.31 -4.13 9.72
C GLY A 245 1.21 -3.16 10.19
N ILE A 246 1.28 -1.88 9.78
CA ILE A 246 0.21 -0.90 10.04
C ILE A 246 -1.13 -1.39 9.49
N THR A 247 -1.16 -1.89 8.25
CA THR A 247 -2.39 -2.45 7.65
C THR A 247 -2.90 -3.66 8.42
N THR A 248 -2.00 -4.51 8.93
CA THR A 248 -2.35 -5.68 9.74
C THR A 248 -2.94 -5.27 11.09
N ILE A 249 -2.40 -4.23 11.73
CA ILE A 249 -2.99 -3.63 12.95
C ILE A 249 -4.44 -3.23 12.69
N VAL A 250 -4.68 -2.42 11.66
CA VAL A 250 -6.05 -1.95 11.33
C VAL A 250 -7.01 -3.13 11.11
N ARG A 251 -6.60 -4.15 10.36
CA ARG A 251 -7.43 -5.34 10.10
C ARG A 251 -7.72 -6.15 11.39
N ARG A 252 -6.73 -6.28 12.27
CA ARG A 252 -6.88 -6.98 13.54
C ARG A 252 -7.89 -6.26 14.44
N VAL A 253 -7.75 -4.93 14.56
CA VAL A 253 -8.67 -4.13 15.36
C VAL A 253 -10.08 -4.13 14.76
N SER A 254 -10.22 -4.10 13.43
CA SER A 254 -11.53 -4.22 12.76
C SER A 254 -12.26 -5.51 13.17
N ARG A 255 -11.56 -6.64 13.17
CA ARG A 255 -12.16 -7.93 13.61
C ARG A 255 -12.58 -7.88 15.07
N ARG A 256 -11.76 -7.27 15.95
CA ARG A 256 -12.12 -7.09 17.37
C ARG A 256 -13.35 -6.20 17.56
N ALA A 257 -13.54 -5.22 16.69
CA ALA A 257 -14.70 -4.32 16.68
C ALA A 257 -15.96 -4.96 16.06
N GLY A 258 -15.89 -6.22 15.60
CA GLY A 258 -16.99 -6.88 14.89
C GLY A 258 -17.30 -6.25 13.53
N LEU A 259 -16.29 -5.65 12.88
CA LEU A 259 -16.43 -5.04 11.57
C LEU A 259 -15.81 -5.94 10.48
N ASP A 260 -16.34 -5.82 9.26
CA ASP A 260 -15.66 -6.35 8.09
C ASP A 260 -14.22 -5.85 8.04
N PRO A 261 -13.27 -6.63 7.50
CA PRO A 261 -11.86 -6.26 7.48
C PRO A 261 -11.63 -4.91 6.81
N VAL A 262 -11.30 -3.90 7.61
CA VAL A 262 -10.98 -2.55 7.16
C VAL A 262 -9.50 -2.46 6.79
N GLY A 263 -9.18 -1.88 5.65
CA GLY A 263 -7.81 -1.50 5.31
C GLY A 263 -7.50 -0.07 5.75
N ALA A 264 -6.23 0.22 6.00
CA ALA A 264 -5.80 1.58 6.38
C ALA A 264 -6.21 2.66 5.37
N HIS A 265 -6.30 2.32 4.09
CA HIS A 265 -6.77 3.25 3.06
C HIS A 265 -8.24 3.65 3.22
N ARG A 266 -9.08 2.74 3.76
CA ARG A 266 -10.48 3.05 4.08
C ARG A 266 -10.60 4.10 5.20
N LEU A 267 -9.69 4.09 6.18
CA LEU A 267 -9.64 5.14 7.22
C LEU A 267 -9.28 6.51 6.64
N ARG A 268 -8.37 6.56 5.68
CA ARG A 268 -8.07 7.80 4.96
C ARG A 268 -9.29 8.29 4.14
N HIS A 269 -10.04 7.40 3.52
CA HIS A 269 -11.31 7.77 2.87
C HIS A 269 -12.33 8.29 3.88
N THR A 270 -12.36 7.71 5.09
CA THR A 270 -13.22 8.19 6.18
C THR A 270 -12.84 9.60 6.61
N ALA A 271 -11.54 9.89 6.77
CA ALA A 271 -11.06 11.23 7.08
C ALA A 271 -11.46 12.24 5.98
N ALA A 272 -11.23 11.90 4.71
CA ALA A 272 -11.63 12.76 3.59
C ALA A 272 -13.14 13.06 3.56
N THR A 273 -13.95 12.02 3.73
CA THR A 273 -15.42 12.15 3.73
C THR A 273 -15.90 12.96 4.94
N ALA A 274 -15.24 12.83 6.09
CA ALA A 274 -15.55 13.63 7.27
C ALA A 274 -15.26 15.12 7.05
N MET A 275 -14.13 15.46 6.42
CA MET A 275 -13.76 16.84 6.08
C MET A 275 -14.78 17.47 5.12
N LEU A 276 -15.17 16.76 4.05
CA LEU A 276 -16.21 17.23 3.13
C LEU A 276 -17.56 17.45 3.83
N ARG A 277 -17.98 16.52 4.67
CA ARG A 277 -19.22 16.68 5.46
C ARG A 277 -19.17 17.84 6.45
N SER A 278 -17.98 18.28 6.84
CA SER A 278 -17.76 19.48 7.67
C SER A 278 -17.63 20.77 6.85
N GLY A 279 -17.90 20.71 5.53
CA GLY A 279 -17.90 21.89 4.64
C GLY A 279 -16.56 22.20 3.97
N ALA A 280 -15.53 21.36 4.14
CA ALA A 280 -14.27 21.57 3.43
C ALA A 280 -14.44 21.32 1.93
N SER A 281 -13.84 22.17 1.11
CA SER A 281 -13.80 22.01 -0.36
C SER A 281 -12.95 20.80 -0.77
N LEU A 282 -13.17 20.28 -1.98
CA LEU A 282 -12.34 19.22 -2.54
C LEU A 282 -10.85 19.63 -2.64
N ALA A 283 -10.57 20.91 -2.89
CA ALA A 283 -9.20 21.43 -2.96
C ALA A 283 -8.52 21.35 -1.58
N GLU A 284 -9.18 21.79 -0.51
CA GLU A 284 -8.67 21.71 0.87
C GLU A 284 -8.46 20.26 1.30
N VAL A 285 -9.43 19.38 1.01
CA VAL A 285 -9.26 17.94 1.27
C VAL A 285 -8.07 17.37 0.50
N GLY A 286 -7.87 17.78 -0.76
CA GLY A 286 -6.73 17.39 -1.56
C GLY A 286 -5.40 17.83 -0.94
N GLN A 287 -5.33 19.06 -0.44
CA GLN A 287 -4.17 19.60 0.28
C GLN A 287 -3.89 18.83 1.57
N VAL A 288 -4.85 18.71 2.47
CA VAL A 288 -4.70 17.99 3.76
C VAL A 288 -4.29 16.53 3.52
N LEU A 289 -4.86 15.89 2.50
CA LEU A 289 -4.50 14.51 2.15
C LEU A 289 -3.21 14.41 1.31
N ARG A 290 -2.62 15.50 0.90
CA ARG A 290 -1.37 15.50 0.11
C ARG A 290 -1.51 14.68 -1.18
N HIS A 291 -2.58 14.97 -1.95
CA HIS A 291 -2.78 14.37 -3.25
C HIS A 291 -1.90 15.08 -4.28
N GLN A 292 -1.09 14.32 -5.02
CA GLN A 292 -0.24 14.87 -6.08
C GLN A 292 -1.03 15.22 -7.35
N GLU A 293 -2.15 14.53 -7.56
CA GLU A 293 -3.01 14.69 -8.71
C GLU A 293 -4.43 15.02 -8.26
N LEU A 294 -5.02 16.05 -8.82
CA LEU A 294 -6.42 16.45 -8.57
C LEU A 294 -7.39 15.28 -8.81
N GLN A 295 -7.11 14.44 -9.81
CA GLN A 295 -7.89 13.23 -10.11
C GLN A 295 -7.99 12.26 -8.91
N THR A 296 -6.99 12.26 -8.02
CA THR A 296 -7.05 11.43 -6.81
C THR A 296 -8.08 11.94 -5.81
N THR A 297 -8.34 13.24 -5.80
CA THR A 297 -9.37 13.86 -4.95
C THR A 297 -10.73 13.82 -5.63
N ALA A 298 -10.81 13.80 -6.96
CA ALA A 298 -12.05 13.75 -7.72
C ALA A 298 -12.96 12.55 -7.38
N ILE A 299 -12.38 11.46 -6.87
CA ILE A 299 -13.18 10.31 -6.37
C ILE A 299 -14.15 10.69 -5.25
N TYR A 300 -13.84 11.74 -4.49
CA TYR A 300 -14.68 12.23 -3.40
C TYR A 300 -15.78 13.19 -3.88
N ALA A 301 -15.70 13.75 -5.09
CA ALA A 301 -16.77 14.57 -5.66
C ALA A 301 -18.10 13.80 -5.71
N LYS A 302 -18.03 12.46 -5.88
CA LYS A 302 -19.21 11.59 -5.87
C LYS A 302 -19.91 11.48 -4.50
N VAL A 303 -19.24 11.90 -3.43
CA VAL A 303 -19.74 11.84 -2.05
C VAL A 303 -20.22 13.23 -1.59
N ASP A 304 -19.86 14.25 -2.34
CA ASP A 304 -20.20 15.65 -2.07
C ASP A 304 -21.58 16.00 -2.62
N HIS A 305 -22.59 15.36 -2.04
CA HIS A 305 -23.99 15.56 -2.45
C HIS A 305 -24.51 16.99 -2.23
N GLY A 306 -23.88 17.77 -1.32
CA GLY A 306 -24.23 19.17 -1.08
C GLY A 306 -23.97 20.01 -2.32
N HIS A 307 -22.70 20.09 -2.73
CA HIS A 307 -22.29 20.85 -3.92
C HIS A 307 -22.88 20.27 -5.21
N LEU A 308 -23.07 18.94 -5.29
CA LEU A 308 -23.72 18.35 -6.47
C LEU A 308 -25.18 18.79 -6.62
N ARG A 309 -25.91 19.02 -5.53
CA ARG A 309 -27.29 19.54 -5.57
C ARG A 309 -27.35 20.99 -6.01
N GLU A 310 -26.41 21.80 -5.60
CA GLU A 310 -26.31 23.22 -6.04
C GLU A 310 -26.01 23.34 -7.53
N LEU A 311 -25.23 22.40 -8.09
CA LEU A 311 -24.92 22.33 -9.51
C LEU A 311 -25.97 21.61 -10.35
N ALA A 312 -26.87 20.87 -9.72
CA ALA A 312 -27.95 20.16 -10.40
C ALA A 312 -28.98 21.15 -10.98
N ARG A 313 -29.26 21.00 -12.28
CA ARG A 313 -30.37 21.73 -12.89
C ARG A 313 -31.69 21.29 -12.23
N PRO A 314 -32.65 22.22 -12.04
CA PRO A 314 -33.98 21.85 -11.59
C PRO A 314 -34.57 20.74 -12.48
N TRP A 315 -35.21 19.76 -11.85
CA TRP A 315 -35.87 18.71 -12.61
C TRP A 315 -36.97 19.32 -13.49
N PRO A 316 -37.05 18.98 -14.79
CA PRO A 316 -38.14 19.44 -15.64
C PRO A 316 -39.48 19.01 -15.03
N GLY A 317 -40.30 19.96 -14.58
CA GLY A 317 -41.57 19.70 -13.92
C GLY A 317 -41.56 19.88 -12.40
N ALA A 318 -40.46 20.24 -11.76
CA ALA A 318 -40.48 20.72 -10.37
C ALA A 318 -41.13 22.12 -10.40
N ALA A 319 -42.32 22.25 -9.79
CA ALA A 319 -42.96 23.53 -9.62
C ALA A 319 -42.04 24.52 -8.88
N ARG A 320 -42.00 25.78 -9.35
CA ARG A 320 -41.32 26.90 -8.72
C ARG A 320 -41.90 27.19 -7.35
#